data_7579161dbadc171cfc04326108c0329b
#
_entry.id   7579161dbadc171cfc04326108c0329b
#
_cell.length_a   1.000
_cell.length_b   1.000
_cell.length_c   1.000
_cell.angle_alpha   90.00
_cell.angle_beta   90.00
_cell.angle_gamma   90.00
#
_symmetry.space_group_name_H-M   'P 1'
#
loop_
_entity.id
_entity.type
_entity.pdbx_description
1 polymer ?
#
loop_
_entity_poly.entity_id
_entity_poly.type
_entity_poly.pdbx_seq_one_letter_code
_entity_poly.pdbx_strand_id
1 'polypeptide(L)'
;LSQCEISYIKASVLNAEQEMNTMKKPLLRRDIQLISTVIEQKQVILFMDPLRLVRNSFAVDISLFPLLNALNGQNDLRDIQMEMMRQHGGRLVSLSEVEAFIEQLDSIFLLDSDLFHEKVESVYGEFSRLENRPPSHAGSAYEADPVKLSRFIDAIEQDLPRDDSDYTYQHITGVVAPHIDIMVGSMTYIDLYRHVKGKNYKLVIILGIDHQWNDGLYSVSEKNFITPFGTIQTDRDFIFQLKKRVPQGTLSSNDFGHRIEHSIEFQTIFLHYYLEEPFCIVPILCGGIHEFIYQRNNIFADERFTGMTDVLSELIQAGGNNALIV
;
A
#
# COMPACT_ATOMS: atom_id res chain seq x y z
N LEU A 1 -43.99 -19.01 6.52
CA LEU A 1 -42.69 -18.35 6.40
C LEU A 1 -42.92 -16.85 6.42
N SER A 2 -42.23 -16.13 7.33
CA SER A 2 -42.36 -14.69 7.44
C SER A 2 -41.66 -14.00 6.23
N GLN A 3 -42.09 -12.79 5.91
CA GLN A 3 -41.47 -12.00 4.82
C GLN A 3 -39.94 -11.85 4.99
N CYS A 4 -39.45 -11.93 6.23
CA CYS A 4 -38.05 -11.87 6.58
C CYS A 4 -37.31 -13.19 6.22
N GLU A 5 -37.92 -14.35 6.43
CA GLU A 5 -37.37 -15.66 6.05
C GLU A 5 -37.32 -15.84 4.52
N ILE A 6 -38.33 -15.33 3.81
CA ILE A 6 -38.35 -15.34 2.34
C ILE A 6 -37.28 -14.40 1.77
N SER A 7 -37.03 -13.27 2.42
CA SER A 7 -35.96 -12.34 2.03
C SER A 7 -34.57 -12.92 2.26
N TYR A 8 -34.38 -13.65 3.37
CA TYR A 8 -33.12 -14.32 3.70
C TYR A 8 -32.82 -15.49 2.76
N ILE A 9 -33.84 -16.30 2.44
CA ILE A 9 -33.73 -17.41 1.48
C ILE A 9 -33.47 -16.89 0.07
N LYS A 10 -34.09 -15.78 -0.35
CA LYS A 10 -33.82 -15.15 -1.64
C LYS A 10 -32.39 -14.56 -1.72
N ALA A 11 -31.91 -13.95 -0.64
CA ALA A 11 -30.54 -13.45 -0.58
C ALA A 11 -29.50 -14.59 -0.62
N SER A 12 -29.75 -15.68 0.12
CA SER A 12 -28.84 -16.85 0.10
C SER A 12 -28.86 -17.62 -1.24
N VAL A 13 -30.01 -17.68 -1.93
CA VAL A 13 -30.11 -18.29 -3.26
C VAL A 13 -29.44 -17.40 -4.33
N LEU A 14 -29.61 -16.07 -4.24
CA LEU A 14 -28.92 -15.11 -5.13
C LEU A 14 -27.40 -15.15 -4.92
N ASN A 15 -26.94 -15.24 -3.67
CA ASN A 15 -25.51 -15.42 -3.39
C ASN A 15 -24.99 -16.76 -3.93
N ALA A 16 -25.69 -17.85 -3.69
CA ALA A 16 -25.30 -19.17 -4.23
C ALA A 16 -25.32 -19.24 -5.77
N GLU A 17 -26.23 -18.52 -6.43
CA GLU A 17 -26.24 -18.38 -7.88
C GLU A 17 -25.12 -17.46 -8.40
N GLN A 18 -24.73 -16.42 -7.64
CA GLN A 18 -23.58 -15.58 -7.93
C GLN A 18 -22.27 -16.34 -7.72
N GLU A 19 -22.11 -17.05 -6.61
CA GLU A 19 -20.95 -17.92 -6.35
C GLU A 19 -20.77 -18.98 -7.44
N MET A 20 -21.87 -19.66 -7.84
CA MET A 20 -21.84 -20.61 -8.93
C MET A 20 -21.55 -19.97 -10.29
N ASN A 21 -21.83 -18.68 -10.47
CA ASN A 21 -21.57 -17.96 -11.73
C ASN A 21 -20.14 -17.43 -11.81
N THR A 22 -19.54 -17.06 -10.68
CA THR A 22 -18.13 -16.61 -10.60
C THR A 22 -17.17 -17.78 -10.83
N MET A 23 -17.48 -18.97 -10.29
CA MET A 23 -16.71 -20.19 -10.61
C MET A 23 -16.86 -20.66 -12.06
N LYS A 24 -17.94 -20.30 -12.76
CA LYS A 24 -18.15 -20.68 -14.16
C LYS A 24 -17.31 -19.89 -15.14
N LYS A 25 -16.90 -18.68 -14.78
CA LYS A 25 -16.05 -17.77 -15.60
C LYS A 25 -15.02 -17.11 -14.71
N PRO A 26 -13.98 -17.84 -14.30
CA PRO A 26 -13.01 -17.33 -13.34
C PRO A 26 -12.24 -16.13 -13.90
N LEU A 27 -12.06 -15.13 -13.04
CA LEU A 27 -11.32 -13.92 -13.32
C LEU A 27 -10.14 -13.82 -12.36
N LEU A 28 -8.92 -13.74 -12.93
CA LEU A 28 -7.74 -13.43 -12.15
C LEU A 28 -7.85 -11.99 -11.62
N ARG A 29 -7.54 -11.75 -10.36
CA ARG A 29 -7.53 -10.41 -9.78
C ARG A 29 -6.67 -9.45 -10.62
N ARG A 30 -7.21 -8.29 -10.95
CA ARG A 30 -6.57 -7.30 -11.82
C ARG A 30 -5.47 -6.50 -11.14
N ASP A 31 -5.47 -6.47 -9.81
CA ASP A 31 -4.45 -5.81 -8.98
C ASP A 31 -3.20 -6.66 -8.79
N ILE A 32 -3.26 -7.98 -9.04
CA ILE A 32 -2.07 -8.84 -9.02
C ILE A 32 -1.10 -8.42 -10.13
N GLN A 33 0.13 -8.10 -9.73
CA GLN A 33 1.19 -7.80 -10.67
C GLN A 33 1.89 -9.09 -11.09
N LEU A 34 1.95 -9.34 -12.41
CA LEU A 34 2.63 -10.47 -13.01
C LEU A 34 3.97 -10.00 -13.59
N ILE A 35 5.08 -10.39 -12.96
CA ILE A 35 6.42 -9.95 -13.33
C ILE A 35 7.18 -11.12 -13.98
N SER A 36 7.50 -11.00 -15.28
CA SER A 36 8.38 -11.96 -15.93
C SER A 36 9.82 -11.74 -15.50
N THR A 37 10.46 -12.78 -14.98
CA THR A 37 11.84 -12.73 -14.50
C THR A 37 12.54 -14.08 -14.72
N VAL A 38 13.82 -14.16 -14.38
CA VAL A 38 14.61 -15.38 -14.45
C VAL A 38 15.05 -15.78 -13.05
N ILE A 39 14.63 -16.96 -12.61
CA ILE A 39 15.06 -17.58 -11.34
C ILE A 39 15.71 -18.93 -11.68
N GLU A 40 16.94 -19.15 -11.18
CA GLU A 40 17.71 -20.38 -11.44
C GLU A 40 17.76 -20.78 -12.94
N GLN A 41 18.00 -19.81 -13.81
CA GLN A 41 18.06 -19.94 -15.26
C GLN A 41 16.73 -20.36 -15.95
N LYS A 42 15.60 -20.32 -15.24
CA LYS A 42 14.26 -20.55 -15.79
C LYS A 42 13.50 -19.25 -15.89
N GLN A 43 12.80 -19.07 -17.00
CA GLN A 43 11.84 -17.97 -17.13
C GLN A 43 10.58 -18.28 -16.33
N VAL A 44 10.25 -17.39 -15.43
CA VAL A 44 9.10 -17.54 -14.53
C VAL A 44 8.26 -16.25 -14.49
N ILE A 45 7.01 -16.40 -14.09
CA ILE A 45 6.11 -15.31 -13.74
C ILE A 45 6.03 -15.26 -12.22
N LEU A 46 6.51 -14.16 -11.63
CA LEU A 46 6.38 -13.87 -10.22
C LEU A 46 5.05 -13.16 -9.99
N PHE A 47 4.28 -13.64 -9.00
CA PHE A 47 3.05 -13.03 -8.57
C PHE A 47 3.34 -12.09 -7.39
N MET A 48 3.00 -10.82 -7.58
CA MET A 48 3.08 -9.81 -6.53
C MET A 48 1.67 -9.39 -6.16
N ASP A 49 1.27 -9.70 -4.93
CA ASP A 49 -0.02 -9.30 -4.38
C ASP A 49 0.14 -7.98 -3.61
N PRO A 50 -0.35 -6.86 -4.13
CA PRO A 50 -0.24 -5.56 -3.45
C PRO A 50 -1.02 -5.52 -2.13
N LEU A 51 -2.07 -6.33 -1.98
CA LEU A 51 -2.85 -6.42 -0.74
C LEU A 51 -2.23 -7.36 0.30
N ARG A 52 -1.19 -8.13 -0.08
CA ARG A 52 -0.53 -9.14 0.77
C ARG A 52 -1.52 -10.13 1.41
N LEU A 53 -2.55 -10.53 0.67
CA LEU A 53 -3.50 -11.57 1.07
C LEU A 53 -2.98 -12.96 0.72
N VAL A 54 -2.25 -13.06 -0.37
CA VAL A 54 -1.50 -14.27 -0.75
C VAL A 54 -0.31 -14.40 0.19
N ARG A 55 -0.27 -15.48 0.96
CA ARG A 55 0.66 -15.64 2.10
C ARG A 55 2.15 -15.62 1.73
N ASN A 56 2.49 -16.01 0.52
CA ASN A 56 3.87 -16.03 0.04
C ASN A 56 3.90 -15.57 -1.41
N SER A 57 4.89 -14.77 -1.78
CA SER A 57 5.20 -14.56 -3.20
C SER A 57 5.58 -15.91 -3.80
N PHE A 58 4.96 -16.28 -4.91
CA PHE A 58 5.27 -17.51 -5.63
C PHE A 58 5.49 -17.20 -7.11
N ALA A 59 6.24 -18.08 -7.74
CA ALA A 59 6.53 -18.01 -9.16
C ALA A 59 6.04 -19.27 -9.86
N VAL A 60 5.55 -19.11 -11.09
CA VAL A 60 5.17 -20.21 -11.97
C VAL A 60 6.00 -20.17 -13.22
N ASP A 61 6.13 -21.30 -13.89
CA ASP A 61 6.82 -21.37 -15.19
C ASP A 61 6.12 -20.47 -16.21
N ILE A 62 6.89 -19.79 -17.06
CA ILE A 62 6.37 -18.86 -18.08
C ILE A 62 5.40 -19.56 -19.06
N SER A 63 5.53 -20.86 -19.25
CA SER A 63 4.61 -21.64 -20.10
C SER A 63 3.16 -21.59 -19.63
N LEU A 64 2.90 -21.28 -18.35
CA LEU A 64 1.55 -21.14 -17.80
C LEU A 64 0.88 -19.78 -18.12
N PHE A 65 1.60 -18.85 -18.75
CA PHE A 65 1.04 -17.53 -19.08
C PHE A 65 -0.25 -17.59 -19.93
N PRO A 66 -0.39 -18.44 -20.96
CA PRO A 66 -1.65 -18.54 -21.70
C PRO A 66 -2.82 -19.01 -20.83
N LEU A 67 -2.57 -19.91 -19.87
CA LEU A 67 -3.59 -20.38 -18.93
C LEU A 67 -4.02 -19.25 -17.98
N LEU A 68 -3.07 -18.45 -17.47
CA LEU A 68 -3.39 -17.28 -16.64
C LEU A 68 -4.22 -16.24 -17.41
N ASN A 69 -3.89 -16.01 -18.68
CA ASN A 69 -4.68 -15.13 -19.57
C ASN A 69 -6.09 -15.69 -19.87
N ALA A 70 -6.27 -17.00 -19.79
CA ALA A 70 -7.59 -17.61 -19.96
C ALA A 70 -8.53 -17.33 -18.77
N LEU A 71 -7.98 -16.96 -17.59
CA LEU A 71 -8.73 -16.53 -16.40
C LEU A 71 -9.15 -15.07 -16.51
N ASN A 72 -9.95 -14.72 -17.50
CA ASN A 72 -10.27 -13.34 -17.88
C ASN A 72 -11.74 -12.95 -17.60
N GLY A 73 -12.53 -13.81 -16.96
CA GLY A 73 -13.95 -13.60 -16.65
C GLY A 73 -14.87 -13.75 -17.87
N GLN A 74 -14.34 -14.14 -19.04
CA GLN A 74 -15.14 -14.40 -20.26
C GLN A 74 -15.15 -15.88 -20.61
N ASN A 75 -14.05 -16.58 -20.42
CA ASN A 75 -13.88 -18.00 -20.68
C ASN A 75 -14.59 -18.84 -19.62
N ASP A 76 -15.26 -19.89 -20.07
CA ASP A 76 -15.86 -20.88 -19.20
C ASP A 76 -14.87 -22.01 -18.82
N LEU A 77 -15.32 -22.96 -17.98
CA LEU A 77 -14.46 -24.08 -17.55
C LEU A 77 -14.00 -24.98 -18.71
N ARG A 78 -14.75 -25.02 -19.83
CA ARG A 78 -14.37 -25.82 -21.01
C ARG A 78 -13.28 -25.11 -21.81
N ASP A 79 -13.35 -23.79 -21.90
CA ASP A 79 -12.30 -23.00 -22.55
C ASP A 79 -10.97 -23.17 -21.80
N ILE A 80 -11.04 -23.12 -20.46
CA ILE A 80 -9.88 -23.35 -19.58
C ILE A 80 -9.39 -24.79 -19.69
N GLN A 81 -10.28 -25.78 -19.75
CA GLN A 81 -9.93 -27.18 -19.98
C GLN A 81 -9.12 -27.34 -21.27
N MET A 82 -9.58 -26.72 -22.36
CA MET A 82 -8.88 -26.77 -23.65
C MET A 82 -7.49 -26.16 -23.54
N GLU A 83 -7.34 -25.06 -22.80
CA GLU A 83 -6.04 -24.41 -22.59
C GLU A 83 -5.12 -25.29 -21.74
N MET A 84 -5.61 -25.89 -20.66
CA MET A 84 -4.84 -26.85 -19.84
C MET A 84 -4.38 -28.06 -20.67
N MET A 85 -5.23 -28.59 -21.53
CA MET A 85 -4.87 -29.69 -22.45
C MET A 85 -3.76 -29.28 -23.43
N ARG A 86 -3.81 -28.06 -23.98
CA ARG A 86 -2.75 -27.52 -24.85
C ARG A 86 -1.42 -27.43 -24.12
N GLN A 87 -1.43 -26.91 -22.89
CA GLN A 87 -0.23 -26.77 -22.03
C GLN A 87 0.41 -28.14 -21.72
N HIS A 88 -0.42 -29.17 -21.60
CA HIS A 88 0.04 -30.52 -21.27
C HIS A 88 0.28 -31.42 -22.54
N GLY A 89 0.52 -30.82 -23.70
CA GLY A 89 0.86 -31.55 -24.93
C GLY A 89 -0.29 -32.41 -25.46
N GLY A 90 -1.55 -32.04 -25.20
CA GLY A 90 -2.74 -32.78 -25.64
C GLY A 90 -3.19 -33.88 -24.68
N ARG A 91 -2.62 -33.98 -23.46
CA ARG A 91 -3.12 -34.88 -22.42
C ARG A 91 -4.58 -34.50 -22.09
N LEU A 92 -5.42 -35.53 -21.98
CA LEU A 92 -6.80 -35.31 -21.52
C LEU A 92 -6.82 -34.81 -20.07
N VAL A 93 -7.51 -33.71 -19.88
CA VAL A 93 -7.77 -33.10 -18.57
C VAL A 93 -9.29 -33.19 -18.34
N SER A 94 -9.73 -33.70 -17.20
CA SER A 94 -11.15 -33.77 -16.83
C SER A 94 -11.67 -32.39 -16.35
N LEU A 95 -12.98 -32.19 -16.42
CA LEU A 95 -13.57 -30.97 -15.84
C LEU A 95 -13.33 -30.88 -14.33
N SER A 96 -13.32 -32.00 -13.62
CA SER A 96 -13.01 -32.03 -12.19
C SER A 96 -11.59 -31.61 -11.86
N GLU A 97 -10.61 -31.86 -12.75
CA GLU A 97 -9.24 -31.33 -12.59
C GLU A 97 -9.21 -29.82 -12.80
N VAL A 98 -10.02 -29.29 -13.74
CA VAL A 98 -10.16 -27.84 -13.96
C VAL A 98 -10.82 -27.18 -12.74
N GLU A 99 -11.92 -27.73 -12.24
CA GLU A 99 -12.62 -27.25 -11.04
C GLU A 99 -11.69 -27.21 -9.85
N ALA A 100 -10.94 -28.30 -9.57
CA ALA A 100 -9.97 -28.35 -8.50
C ALA A 100 -8.85 -27.30 -8.65
N PHE A 101 -8.41 -27.04 -9.88
CA PHE A 101 -7.43 -25.97 -10.13
C PHE A 101 -7.99 -24.59 -9.83
N ILE A 102 -9.22 -24.29 -10.26
CA ILE A 102 -9.89 -23.02 -9.98
C ILE A 102 -10.12 -22.84 -8.47
N GLU A 103 -10.62 -23.88 -7.79
CA GLU A 103 -10.80 -23.86 -6.32
C GLU A 103 -9.47 -23.62 -5.58
N GLN A 104 -8.37 -24.19 -6.07
CA GLN A 104 -7.04 -23.95 -5.49
C GLN A 104 -6.61 -22.49 -5.64
N LEU A 105 -6.81 -21.89 -6.84
CA LEU A 105 -6.50 -20.47 -7.05
C LEU A 105 -7.36 -19.56 -6.20
N ASP A 106 -8.64 -19.91 -6.05
CA ASP A 106 -9.59 -19.16 -5.23
C ASP A 106 -9.23 -19.23 -3.74
N SER A 107 -8.91 -20.42 -3.24
CA SER A 107 -8.51 -20.64 -1.85
C SER A 107 -7.28 -19.85 -1.40
N ILE A 108 -6.44 -19.41 -2.35
CA ILE A 108 -5.28 -18.55 -2.10
C ILE A 108 -5.51 -17.09 -2.51
N PHE A 109 -6.77 -16.71 -2.76
CA PHE A 109 -7.19 -15.35 -3.09
C PHE A 109 -6.57 -14.77 -4.37
N LEU A 110 -6.35 -15.60 -5.38
CA LEU A 110 -5.87 -15.14 -6.70
C LEU A 110 -7.00 -14.75 -7.63
N LEU A 111 -8.21 -15.23 -7.40
CA LEU A 111 -9.38 -14.93 -8.22
C LEU A 111 -10.16 -13.74 -7.64
N ASP A 112 -10.80 -12.99 -8.51
CA ASP A 112 -11.76 -11.95 -8.18
C ASP A 112 -13.12 -12.63 -7.89
N SER A 113 -13.26 -13.12 -6.66
CA SER A 113 -14.35 -13.94 -6.17
C SER A 113 -14.97 -13.38 -4.89
N ASP A 114 -16.13 -13.91 -4.51
CA ASP A 114 -16.76 -13.54 -3.25
C ASP A 114 -15.86 -13.87 -2.04
N LEU A 115 -15.14 -14.99 -2.08
CA LEU A 115 -14.17 -15.36 -1.05
C LEU A 115 -13.04 -14.33 -0.90
N PHE A 116 -12.54 -13.80 -2.02
CA PHE A 116 -11.56 -12.71 -2.02
C PHE A 116 -12.16 -11.43 -1.43
N HIS A 117 -13.35 -11.04 -1.86
CA HIS A 117 -14.01 -9.83 -1.36
C HIS A 117 -14.30 -9.90 0.14
N GLU A 118 -14.82 -11.03 0.64
CA GLU A 118 -15.01 -11.27 2.08
C GLU A 118 -13.69 -11.16 2.85
N LYS A 119 -12.60 -11.69 2.28
CA LYS A 119 -11.28 -11.57 2.90
C LYS A 119 -10.79 -10.12 2.98
N VAL A 120 -10.96 -9.35 1.91
CA VAL A 120 -10.62 -7.91 1.89
C VAL A 120 -11.43 -7.16 2.93
N GLU A 121 -12.74 -7.36 2.98
CA GLU A 121 -13.65 -6.77 3.97
C GLU A 121 -13.22 -7.09 5.41
N SER A 122 -12.88 -8.36 5.68
CA SER A 122 -12.40 -8.80 6.99
C SER A 122 -11.12 -8.09 7.39
N VAL A 123 -10.11 -8.05 6.49
CA VAL A 123 -8.81 -7.40 6.75
C VAL A 123 -8.98 -5.88 6.89
N TYR A 124 -9.84 -5.28 6.09
CA TYR A 124 -10.19 -3.87 6.23
C TYR A 124 -10.87 -3.59 7.57
N GLY A 125 -11.86 -4.41 7.96
CA GLY A 125 -12.55 -4.30 9.24
C GLY A 125 -11.63 -4.46 10.44
N GLU A 126 -10.63 -5.35 10.37
CA GLU A 126 -9.60 -5.49 11.39
C GLU A 126 -8.72 -4.23 11.47
N PHE A 127 -8.21 -3.75 10.32
CA PHE A 127 -7.34 -2.58 10.26
C PHE A 127 -8.06 -1.31 10.72
N SER A 128 -9.31 -1.11 10.31
CA SER A 128 -10.09 0.10 10.63
C SER A 128 -10.29 0.29 12.13
N ARG A 129 -10.34 -0.81 12.92
CA ARG A 129 -10.50 -0.77 14.39
C ARG A 129 -9.21 -0.47 15.14
N LEU A 130 -8.05 -0.52 14.48
CA LEU A 130 -6.79 -0.25 15.14
C LEU A 130 -6.66 1.24 15.43
N GLU A 131 -6.23 1.57 16.65
CA GLU A 131 -5.82 2.92 17.03
C GLU A 131 -4.40 3.24 16.52
N ASN A 132 -3.56 2.21 16.50
CA ASN A 132 -2.17 2.33 16.09
C ASN A 132 -1.92 1.46 14.86
N ARG A 133 -1.26 2.02 13.86
CA ARG A 133 -0.79 1.30 12.68
C ARG A 133 0.49 0.54 13.04
N PRO A 134 0.48 -0.79 13.02
CA PRO A 134 1.69 -1.58 13.28
C PRO A 134 2.68 -1.45 12.12
N PRO A 135 4.00 -1.61 12.37
CA PRO A 135 4.99 -1.63 11.31
C PRO A 135 4.79 -2.86 10.42
N SER A 136 4.69 -2.67 9.12
CA SER A 136 4.46 -3.75 8.16
C SER A 136 5.74 -4.33 7.55
N HIS A 137 6.88 -3.64 7.74
CA HIS A 137 8.17 -3.99 7.14
C HIS A 137 9.26 -4.28 8.18
N ALA A 138 8.96 -4.15 9.47
CA ALA A 138 9.90 -4.48 10.55
C ALA A 138 10.31 -5.96 10.50
N GLY A 139 11.60 -6.21 10.59
CA GLY A 139 12.19 -7.55 10.48
C GLY A 139 12.34 -8.06 9.04
N SER A 140 11.85 -7.35 8.03
CA SER A 140 12.01 -7.69 6.61
C SER A 140 12.83 -6.66 5.83
N ALA A 141 12.49 -5.38 5.91
CA ALA A 141 13.20 -4.29 5.24
C ALA A 141 14.14 -3.52 6.19
N TYR A 142 13.94 -3.65 7.49
CA TYR A 142 14.79 -3.07 8.53
C TYR A 142 14.69 -3.85 9.83
N GLU A 143 15.64 -3.65 10.73
CA GLU A 143 15.68 -4.33 12.02
C GLU A 143 14.51 -3.95 12.91
N ALA A 144 13.78 -4.95 13.42
CA ALA A 144 12.66 -4.74 14.34
C ALA A 144 13.12 -4.42 15.78
N ASP A 145 14.33 -4.84 16.14
CA ASP A 145 14.95 -4.56 17.43
C ASP A 145 15.52 -3.12 17.44
N PRO A 146 15.10 -2.26 18.39
CA PRO A 146 15.52 -0.86 18.41
C PRO A 146 17.02 -0.69 18.63
N VAL A 147 17.65 -1.58 19.39
CA VAL A 147 19.10 -1.48 19.67
C VAL A 147 19.91 -1.85 18.43
N LYS A 148 19.50 -2.88 17.71
CA LYS A 148 20.16 -3.26 16.46
C LYS A 148 19.97 -2.19 15.38
N LEU A 149 18.75 -1.64 15.29
CA LEU A 149 18.43 -0.57 14.34
C LEU A 149 19.25 0.70 14.62
N SER A 150 19.36 1.11 15.90
CA SER A 150 20.23 2.23 16.30
C SER A 150 21.68 1.98 15.91
N ARG A 151 22.22 0.81 16.22
CA ARG A 151 23.61 0.47 15.85
C ARG A 151 23.84 0.48 14.34
N PHE A 152 22.85 0.04 13.57
CA PHE A 152 22.92 0.09 12.11
C PHE A 152 22.99 1.55 11.61
N ILE A 153 22.12 2.42 12.14
CA ILE A 153 22.11 3.85 11.78
C ILE A 153 23.43 4.52 12.20
N ASP A 154 23.86 4.32 13.45
CA ASP A 154 25.09 4.88 14.00
C ASP A 154 26.33 4.49 13.18
N ALA A 155 26.43 3.22 12.80
CA ALA A 155 27.56 2.73 12.02
C ALA A 155 27.68 3.42 10.66
N ILE A 156 26.57 3.59 9.96
CA ILE A 156 26.55 4.27 8.67
C ILE A 156 26.80 5.78 8.85
N GLU A 157 26.21 6.42 9.87
CA GLU A 157 26.42 7.85 10.13
C GLU A 157 27.89 8.17 10.41
N GLN A 158 28.63 7.27 11.09
CA GLN A 158 30.07 7.43 11.35
C GLN A 158 30.92 7.37 10.07
N ASP A 159 30.49 6.58 9.08
CA ASP A 159 31.20 6.43 7.80
C ASP A 159 30.87 7.55 6.79
N LEU A 160 29.79 8.31 7.04
CA LEU A 160 29.44 9.43 6.17
C LEU A 160 30.44 10.59 6.28
N PRO A 161 30.76 11.27 5.19
CA PRO A 161 31.60 12.47 5.22
C PRO A 161 31.00 13.50 6.19
N ARG A 162 31.86 14.14 6.97
CA ARG A 162 31.46 15.31 7.75
C ARG A 162 31.10 16.42 6.79
N ASP A 163 29.98 17.04 7.00
CA ASP A 163 29.62 18.25 6.28
C ASP A 163 30.43 19.39 6.89
N ASP A 164 31.64 19.65 6.34
CA ASP A 164 32.49 20.77 6.73
C ASP A 164 32.01 22.09 6.10
N SER A 165 30.88 22.09 5.41
CA SER A 165 30.27 23.32 4.90
C SER A 165 29.76 24.17 6.07
N ASP A 166 30.08 25.44 6.08
CA ASP A 166 29.57 26.45 7.03
C ASP A 166 28.04 26.65 6.93
N TYR A 167 27.34 25.84 6.14
CA TYR A 167 25.89 25.83 5.99
C TYR A 167 25.24 25.01 7.11
N THR A 168 25.26 25.55 8.32
CA THR A 168 24.29 25.13 9.33
C THR A 168 22.92 25.64 8.87
N TYR A 169 22.12 24.75 8.27
CA TYR A 169 20.71 25.06 7.97
C TYR A 169 20.01 25.42 9.28
N GLN A 170 19.84 26.71 9.55
CA GLN A 170 19.20 27.17 10.78
C GLN A 170 17.75 26.71 10.86
N HIS A 171 17.07 26.64 9.73
CA HIS A 171 15.70 26.19 9.63
C HIS A 171 15.48 25.41 8.33
N ILE A 172 14.98 24.17 8.46
CA ILE A 172 14.59 23.33 7.34
C ILE A 172 13.07 23.24 7.35
N THR A 173 12.42 23.71 6.30
CA THR A 173 10.96 23.67 6.17
C THR A 173 10.46 22.40 5.50
N GLY A 174 11.31 21.78 4.68
CA GLY A 174 10.97 20.53 4.00
C GLY A 174 12.19 19.82 3.48
N VAL A 175 12.03 18.52 3.26
CA VAL A 175 13.03 17.62 2.70
C VAL A 175 12.37 16.71 1.66
N VAL A 176 13.16 16.28 0.68
CA VAL A 176 12.75 15.23 -0.26
C VAL A 176 13.56 13.99 0.05
N ALA A 177 12.88 13.01 0.64
CA ALA A 177 13.48 11.76 1.10
C ALA A 177 13.29 10.63 0.07
N PRO A 178 14.23 9.68 -0.01
CA PRO A 178 14.01 8.47 -0.80
C PRO A 178 12.91 7.61 -0.17
N HIS A 179 12.31 6.71 -0.96
CA HIS A 179 11.38 5.68 -0.46
C HIS A 179 11.74 4.27 -0.96
N ILE A 180 12.98 4.06 -1.39
CA ILE A 180 13.52 2.76 -1.76
C ILE A 180 13.81 1.91 -0.52
N ASP A 181 14.11 0.63 -0.72
CA ASP A 181 14.55 -0.27 0.35
C ASP A 181 15.63 0.37 1.22
N ILE A 182 15.43 0.30 2.55
CA ILE A 182 16.33 0.96 3.53
C ILE A 182 17.75 0.41 3.43
N MET A 183 17.92 -0.89 3.18
CA MET A 183 19.25 -1.49 3.08
C MET A 183 20.00 -0.99 1.85
N VAL A 184 19.29 -0.65 0.78
CA VAL A 184 19.86 -0.09 -0.45
C VAL A 184 20.11 1.42 -0.32
N GLY A 185 19.15 2.14 0.26
CA GLY A 185 19.19 3.61 0.37
C GLY A 185 19.72 4.15 1.68
N SER A 186 20.22 3.32 2.58
CA SER A 186 20.57 3.66 3.97
C SER A 186 21.41 4.92 4.10
N MET A 187 22.48 5.04 3.30
CA MET A 187 23.34 6.21 3.33
C MET A 187 22.58 7.51 2.99
N THR A 188 21.70 7.47 2.00
CA THR A 188 20.94 8.65 1.58
C THR A 188 19.88 9.05 2.63
N TYR A 189 19.21 8.08 3.25
CA TYR A 189 18.29 8.35 4.37
C TYR A 189 19.02 9.01 5.54
N ILE A 190 20.13 8.41 5.96
CA ILE A 190 20.88 8.85 7.13
C ILE A 190 21.53 10.21 6.88
N ASP A 191 22.12 10.41 5.70
CA ASP A 191 22.69 11.70 5.31
C ASP A 191 21.62 12.81 5.31
N LEU A 192 20.42 12.52 4.81
CA LEU A 192 19.31 13.48 4.84
C LEU A 192 18.86 13.81 6.27
N TYR A 193 18.55 12.77 7.05
CA TYR A 193 17.90 12.97 8.34
C TYR A 193 18.83 13.46 9.46
N ARG A 194 20.16 13.27 9.36
CA ARG A 194 21.10 13.87 10.32
C ARG A 194 21.02 15.41 10.35
N HIS A 195 20.57 16.05 9.25
CA HIS A 195 20.39 17.50 9.19
C HIS A 195 19.19 18.03 9.98
N VAL A 196 18.24 17.17 10.36
CA VAL A 196 17.11 17.53 11.23
C VAL A 196 17.40 17.22 12.70
N LYS A 197 18.53 16.58 13.02
CA LYS A 197 18.93 16.25 14.39
C LYS A 197 18.99 17.50 15.28
N GLY A 198 18.41 17.41 16.47
CA GLY A 198 18.38 18.51 17.44
C GLY A 198 17.49 19.69 17.07
N LYS A 199 16.72 19.57 15.97
CA LYS A 199 15.70 20.58 15.61
C LYS A 199 14.37 20.23 16.29
N ASN A 200 13.64 21.27 16.70
CA ASN A 200 12.41 21.10 17.46
C ASN A 200 11.18 21.34 16.55
N TYR A 201 10.80 20.30 15.79
CA TYR A 201 9.54 20.30 15.06
C TYR A 201 8.44 19.73 15.95
N LYS A 202 7.28 20.39 16.00
CA LYS A 202 6.10 19.86 16.71
C LYS A 202 5.17 19.08 15.79
N LEU A 203 5.27 19.35 14.49
CA LEU A 203 4.46 18.73 13.45
C LEU A 203 5.34 18.29 12.29
N VAL A 204 5.15 17.07 11.80
CA VAL A 204 5.78 16.58 10.56
C VAL A 204 4.69 16.11 9.62
N ILE A 205 4.58 16.74 8.46
CA ILE A 205 3.67 16.33 7.39
C ILE A 205 4.43 15.43 6.45
N ILE A 206 3.99 14.18 6.34
CA ILE A 206 4.66 13.19 5.49
C ILE A 206 3.79 12.95 4.26
N LEU A 207 4.31 13.35 3.09
CA LEU A 207 3.70 13.13 1.79
C LEU A 207 4.29 11.88 1.16
N GLY A 208 3.71 10.72 1.48
CA GLY A 208 4.15 9.44 0.95
C GLY A 208 3.54 9.13 -0.42
N ILE A 209 4.07 8.10 -1.09
CA ILE A 209 3.54 7.63 -2.37
C ILE A 209 2.53 6.53 -2.10
N ASP A 210 1.37 6.63 -2.72
CA ASP A 210 0.35 5.59 -2.68
C ASP A 210 0.60 4.54 -3.78
N HIS A 211 1.10 3.38 -3.37
CA HIS A 211 1.27 2.23 -4.26
C HIS A 211 0.01 1.36 -4.34
N GLN A 212 -1.01 1.70 -3.57
CA GLN A 212 -2.31 1.06 -3.58
C GLN A 212 -3.30 1.92 -4.36
N TRP A 213 -4.33 1.28 -4.93
CA TRP A 213 -5.40 2.01 -5.60
C TRP A 213 -6.38 2.55 -4.55
N ASN A 214 -6.43 3.87 -4.42
CA ASN A 214 -7.44 4.57 -3.62
C ASN A 214 -8.43 5.30 -4.54
N ASP A 215 -9.61 5.57 -4.02
CA ASP A 215 -10.71 6.26 -4.70
C ASP A 215 -10.59 7.79 -4.68
N GLY A 216 -9.52 8.33 -4.08
CA GLY A 216 -9.20 9.76 -4.02
C GLY A 216 -7.78 10.07 -4.52
N LEU A 217 -7.46 11.35 -4.66
CA LEU A 217 -6.09 11.78 -4.99
C LEU A 217 -5.14 11.60 -3.80
N TYR A 218 -5.68 11.66 -2.58
CA TYR A 218 -4.91 11.53 -1.34
C TYR A 218 -5.62 10.60 -0.38
N SER A 219 -4.85 9.92 0.46
CA SER A 219 -5.37 9.16 1.59
C SER A 219 -4.70 9.63 2.87
N VAL A 220 -5.47 9.83 3.94
CA VAL A 220 -4.97 10.26 5.27
C VAL A 220 -5.38 9.25 6.32
N SER A 221 -4.50 8.96 7.27
CA SER A 221 -4.81 8.07 8.39
C SER A 221 -4.75 8.82 9.72
N GLU A 222 -5.72 8.57 10.58
CA GLU A 222 -5.76 9.10 11.96
C GLU A 222 -5.07 8.16 12.96
N LYS A 223 -4.51 7.03 12.48
CA LYS A 223 -3.81 6.06 13.32
C LYS A 223 -2.43 6.57 13.70
N ASN A 224 -2.03 6.36 14.96
CA ASN A 224 -0.65 6.56 15.36
C ASN A 224 0.24 5.53 14.67
N PHE A 225 1.52 5.83 14.49
CA PHE A 225 2.46 4.94 13.83
C PHE A 225 3.41 4.29 14.84
N ILE A 226 3.41 2.95 14.88
CA ILE A 226 4.36 2.19 15.69
C ILE A 226 5.66 2.04 14.91
N THR A 227 6.78 2.39 15.55
CA THR A 227 8.15 2.16 15.06
C THR A 227 8.91 1.32 16.08
N PRO A 228 10.09 0.76 15.75
CA PRO A 228 10.93 0.11 16.76
C PRO A 228 11.29 1.00 17.96
N PHE A 229 11.31 2.31 17.78
CA PHE A 229 11.65 3.28 18.83
C PHE A 229 10.45 3.71 19.68
N GLY A 230 9.23 3.28 19.35
CA GLY A 230 8.01 3.63 20.07
C GLY A 230 6.87 4.04 19.14
N THR A 231 5.90 4.76 19.69
CA THR A 231 4.71 5.21 18.95
C THR A 231 4.77 6.70 18.69
N ILE A 232 4.65 7.08 17.43
CA ILE A 232 4.50 8.48 17.00
C ILE A 232 3.02 8.80 16.93
N GLN A 233 2.61 9.89 17.57
CA GLN A 233 1.22 10.33 17.58
C GLN A 233 0.87 11.01 16.26
N THR A 234 -0.38 10.81 15.82
CA THR A 234 -0.94 11.51 14.66
C THR A 234 -1.74 12.72 15.13
N ASP A 235 -1.55 13.86 14.47
CA ASP A 235 -2.33 15.08 14.74
C ASP A 235 -3.74 14.95 14.14
N ARG A 236 -4.65 14.39 14.94
CA ARG A 236 -6.05 14.16 14.55
C ARG A 236 -6.82 15.45 14.33
N ASP A 237 -6.49 16.50 15.08
CA ASP A 237 -7.15 17.80 14.94
C ASP A 237 -6.79 18.44 13.60
N PHE A 238 -5.52 18.37 13.21
CA PHE A 238 -5.09 18.81 11.88
C PHE A 238 -5.83 18.04 10.78
N ILE A 239 -5.87 16.70 10.88
CA ILE A 239 -6.56 15.84 9.89
C ILE A 239 -8.07 16.16 9.85
N PHE A 240 -8.69 16.39 10.99
CA PHE A 240 -10.10 16.77 11.03
C PHE A 240 -10.36 18.09 10.29
N GLN A 241 -9.51 19.11 10.52
CA GLN A 241 -9.61 20.38 9.80
C GLN A 241 -9.35 20.23 8.30
N LEU A 242 -8.38 19.40 7.93
CA LEU A 242 -8.08 19.07 6.55
C LEU A 242 -9.29 18.44 5.85
N LYS A 243 -9.84 17.35 6.43
CA LYS A 243 -11.01 16.64 5.90
C LYS A 243 -12.22 17.54 5.70
N LYS A 244 -12.42 18.51 6.60
CA LYS A 244 -13.57 19.43 6.55
C LYS A 244 -13.45 20.49 5.44
N ARG A 245 -12.23 20.81 4.99
CA ARG A 245 -11.96 21.99 4.18
C ARG A 245 -11.59 21.68 2.74
N VAL A 246 -11.05 20.49 2.48
CA VAL A 246 -10.70 20.07 1.11
C VAL A 246 -11.94 19.79 0.26
N PRO A 247 -11.88 20.00 -1.05
CA PRO A 247 -12.98 19.69 -1.97
C PRO A 247 -13.42 18.22 -1.89
N GLN A 248 -14.68 17.96 -2.24
CA GLN A 248 -15.19 16.59 -2.30
C GLN A 248 -14.42 15.76 -3.32
N GLY A 249 -14.14 14.48 -2.98
CA GLY A 249 -13.37 13.55 -3.82
C GLY A 249 -11.86 13.80 -3.81
N THR A 250 -11.35 14.73 -2.98
CA THR A 250 -9.91 14.93 -2.76
C THR A 250 -9.31 13.77 -1.98
N LEU A 251 -9.98 13.37 -0.89
CA LEU A 251 -9.50 12.31 0.01
C LEU A 251 -10.22 11.00 -0.29
N SER A 252 -9.48 9.90 -0.15
CA SER A 252 -10.04 8.55 -0.17
C SER A 252 -11.08 8.36 0.92
N SER A 253 -12.05 7.50 0.66
CA SER A 253 -13.12 7.14 1.59
C SER A 253 -12.61 6.41 2.83
N ASN A 254 -11.41 5.83 2.77
CA ASN A 254 -10.79 5.06 3.84
C ASN A 254 -9.25 5.19 3.83
N ASP A 255 -8.62 4.63 4.87
CA ASP A 255 -7.16 4.66 5.06
C ASP A 255 -6.49 3.28 4.86
N PHE A 256 -7.15 2.36 4.15
CA PHE A 256 -6.65 0.98 4.01
C PHE A 256 -5.29 0.90 3.32
N GLY A 257 -4.99 1.80 2.38
CA GLY A 257 -3.69 1.90 1.73
C GLY A 257 -2.53 2.07 2.73
N HIS A 258 -2.76 2.78 3.84
CA HIS A 258 -1.73 2.95 4.87
C HIS A 258 -1.31 1.66 5.57
N ARG A 259 -2.12 0.58 5.50
CA ARG A 259 -1.88 -0.68 6.23
C ARG A 259 -0.51 -1.27 5.95
N ILE A 260 -0.10 -1.29 4.70
CA ILE A 260 1.14 -1.93 4.24
C ILE A 260 2.06 -0.99 3.46
N GLU A 261 1.72 0.31 3.40
CA GLU A 261 2.53 1.27 2.66
C GLU A 261 3.85 1.56 3.37
N HIS A 262 4.94 1.52 2.61
CA HIS A 262 6.30 1.69 3.13
C HIS A 262 6.83 3.11 3.02
N SER A 263 6.33 3.90 2.06
CA SER A 263 6.86 5.25 1.79
C SER A 263 6.79 6.18 3.00
N ILE A 264 5.73 6.08 3.82
CA ILE A 264 5.60 6.80 5.09
C ILE A 264 6.33 6.06 6.22
N GLU A 265 6.18 4.72 6.29
CA GLU A 265 6.77 3.92 7.37
C GLU A 265 8.28 4.14 7.47
N PHE A 266 8.99 4.15 6.35
CA PHE A 266 10.43 4.34 6.33
C PHE A 266 10.85 5.72 6.85
N GLN A 267 10.10 6.76 6.52
CA GLN A 267 10.37 8.10 7.04
C GLN A 267 10.20 8.17 8.55
N THR A 268 9.15 7.52 9.08
CA THR A 268 8.87 7.55 10.53
C THR A 268 9.99 6.95 11.37
N ILE A 269 10.77 6.00 10.82
CA ILE A 269 11.92 5.41 11.51
C ILE A 269 13.00 6.45 11.76
N PHE A 270 13.44 7.14 10.69
CA PHE A 270 14.51 8.13 10.78
C PHE A 270 14.06 9.39 11.51
N LEU A 271 12.83 9.83 11.32
CA LEU A 271 12.26 10.93 12.11
C LEU A 271 12.27 10.62 13.60
N HIS A 272 11.85 9.43 13.99
CA HIS A 272 11.79 9.02 15.40
C HIS A 272 13.20 8.83 16.00
N TYR A 273 14.18 8.47 15.18
CA TYR A 273 15.57 8.34 15.61
C TYR A 273 16.28 9.69 15.80
N TYR A 274 16.04 10.67 14.88
CA TYR A 274 16.77 11.92 14.86
C TYR A 274 16.09 13.09 15.59
N LEU A 275 14.76 13.07 15.73
CA LEU A 275 14.04 14.09 16.47
C LEU A 275 13.95 13.69 17.95
N GLU A 276 14.65 14.43 18.80
CA GLU A 276 14.77 14.15 20.25
C GLU A 276 13.50 14.54 21.02
N GLU A 277 12.80 15.58 20.55
CA GLU A 277 11.59 16.09 21.18
C GLU A 277 10.31 15.45 20.62
N PRO A 278 9.28 15.28 21.46
CA PRO A 278 8.01 14.73 20.98
C PRO A 278 7.39 15.57 19.86
N PHE A 279 6.94 14.91 18.82
CA PHE A 279 6.26 15.50 17.66
C PHE A 279 5.05 14.66 17.25
N CYS A 280 4.14 15.27 16.49
CA CYS A 280 3.03 14.60 15.85
C CYS A 280 3.26 14.52 14.34
N ILE A 281 2.64 13.53 13.70
CA ILE A 281 2.66 13.40 12.23
C ILE A 281 1.30 13.64 11.62
N VAL A 282 1.29 14.07 10.37
CA VAL A 282 0.13 14.03 9.47
C VAL A 282 0.52 13.15 8.28
N PRO A 283 0.15 11.86 8.30
CA PRO A 283 0.51 10.93 7.24
C PRO A 283 -0.47 11.06 6.07
N ILE A 284 0.03 11.43 4.90
CA ILE A 284 -0.74 11.64 3.67
C ILE A 284 -0.12 10.79 2.58
N LEU A 285 -0.86 9.85 2.02
CA LEU A 285 -0.48 9.15 0.80
C LEU A 285 -0.99 9.93 -0.42
N CYS A 286 -0.10 10.13 -1.37
CA CYS A 286 -0.36 10.82 -2.63
C CYS A 286 -0.44 9.79 -3.75
N GLY A 287 -1.58 9.71 -4.43
CA GLY A 287 -1.85 8.75 -5.50
C GLY A 287 -2.75 9.36 -6.58
N GLY A 288 -3.41 8.51 -7.35
CA GLY A 288 -4.48 8.92 -8.27
C GLY A 288 -4.09 9.80 -9.45
N ILE A 289 -2.80 10.14 -9.64
CA ILE A 289 -2.36 11.06 -10.71
C ILE A 289 -2.32 10.42 -12.10
N HIS A 290 -2.46 9.09 -12.18
CA HIS A 290 -2.38 8.36 -13.44
C HIS A 290 -3.41 8.80 -14.46
N GLU A 291 -4.65 9.11 -14.03
CA GLU A 291 -5.69 9.61 -14.93
C GLU A 291 -5.33 10.93 -15.60
N PHE A 292 -4.61 11.82 -14.91
CA PHE A 292 -4.12 13.08 -15.50
C PHE A 292 -3.05 12.83 -16.56
N ILE A 293 -2.16 11.86 -16.31
CA ILE A 293 -1.11 11.49 -17.25
C ILE A 293 -1.73 10.85 -18.51
N TYR A 294 -2.62 9.88 -18.36
CA TYR A 294 -3.24 9.19 -19.48
C TYR A 294 -4.17 10.09 -20.29
N GLN A 295 -4.94 10.94 -19.64
CA GLN A 295 -5.84 11.86 -20.29
C GLN A 295 -5.14 13.16 -20.76
N ARG A 296 -3.85 13.33 -20.45
CA ARG A 296 -3.08 14.55 -20.71
C ARG A 296 -3.72 15.80 -20.09
N ASN A 297 -4.40 15.66 -18.98
CA ASN A 297 -5.01 16.75 -18.25
C ASN A 297 -3.96 17.45 -17.34
N ASN A 298 -4.18 18.75 -17.11
CA ASN A 298 -3.34 19.53 -16.23
C ASN A 298 -3.81 19.36 -14.78
N ILE A 299 -3.06 18.65 -13.95
CA ILE A 299 -3.36 18.44 -12.53
C ILE A 299 -3.46 19.76 -11.75
N PHE A 300 -2.71 20.79 -12.15
CA PHE A 300 -2.74 22.12 -11.51
C PHE A 300 -4.02 22.91 -11.80
N ALA A 301 -4.87 22.41 -12.71
CA ALA A 301 -6.20 22.97 -12.97
C ALA A 301 -7.32 22.19 -12.24
N ASP A 302 -6.99 21.10 -11.55
CA ASP A 302 -7.95 20.30 -10.79
C ASP A 302 -8.16 20.91 -9.41
N GLU A 303 -9.42 21.18 -9.04
CA GLU A 303 -9.79 21.80 -7.77
C GLU A 303 -9.42 20.90 -6.56
N ARG A 304 -9.37 19.58 -6.73
CA ARG A 304 -8.97 18.66 -5.65
C ARG A 304 -7.49 18.83 -5.32
N PHE A 305 -6.65 19.01 -6.34
CA PHE A 305 -5.22 19.23 -6.16
C PHE A 305 -4.93 20.62 -5.58
N THR A 306 -5.47 21.67 -6.18
CA THR A 306 -5.25 23.05 -5.72
C THR A 306 -5.86 23.29 -4.35
N GLY A 307 -7.08 22.79 -4.09
CA GLY A 307 -7.73 22.89 -2.79
C GLY A 307 -6.97 22.14 -1.69
N MET A 308 -6.36 20.98 -2.00
CA MET A 308 -5.51 20.28 -1.03
C MET A 308 -4.27 21.11 -0.66
N THR A 309 -3.59 21.66 -1.66
CA THR A 309 -2.38 22.46 -1.43
C THR A 309 -2.67 23.75 -0.67
N ASP A 310 -3.77 24.43 -0.99
CA ASP A 310 -4.19 25.66 -0.33
C ASP A 310 -4.54 25.40 1.15
N VAL A 311 -5.36 24.37 1.42
CA VAL A 311 -5.77 24.01 2.80
C VAL A 311 -4.57 23.57 3.64
N LEU A 312 -3.65 22.77 3.08
CA LEU A 312 -2.42 22.38 3.77
C LEU A 312 -1.58 23.62 4.14
N SER A 313 -1.38 24.52 3.17
CA SER A 313 -0.61 25.75 3.38
C SER A 313 -1.22 26.61 4.51
N GLU A 314 -2.53 26.82 4.49
CA GLU A 314 -3.22 27.59 5.50
C GLU A 314 -3.16 26.94 6.90
N LEU A 315 -3.31 25.62 7.01
CA LEU A 315 -3.22 24.91 8.29
C LEU A 315 -1.80 24.96 8.86
N ILE A 316 -0.76 24.82 8.01
CA ILE A 316 0.64 24.94 8.45
C ILE A 316 0.91 26.36 8.97
N GLN A 317 0.46 27.39 8.27
CA GLN A 317 0.65 28.78 8.68
C GLN A 317 -0.08 29.08 10.00
N ALA A 318 -1.30 28.57 10.17
CA ALA A 318 -2.06 28.72 11.40
C ALA A 318 -1.38 28.03 12.61
N GLY A 319 -0.64 26.95 12.39
CA GLY A 319 0.16 26.24 13.39
C GLY A 319 1.49 26.92 13.75
N GLY A 320 1.79 28.11 13.19
CA GLY A 320 2.99 28.90 13.53
C GLY A 320 4.25 28.52 12.79
N ASN A 321 4.14 27.86 11.62
CA ASN A 321 5.25 27.50 10.70
C ASN A 321 6.36 26.62 11.33
N ASN A 322 6.10 25.93 12.43
CA ASN A 322 7.06 24.99 13.03
C ASN A 322 6.76 23.55 12.61
N ALA A 323 6.54 23.37 11.30
CA ALA A 323 6.29 22.09 10.69
C ALA A 323 7.45 21.73 9.74
N LEU A 324 7.77 20.44 9.69
CA LEU A 324 8.62 19.83 8.67
C LEU A 324 7.74 19.12 7.64
N ILE A 325 8.01 19.30 6.36
CA ILE A 325 7.37 18.56 5.27
C ILE A 325 8.38 17.53 4.73
N VAL A 326 7.96 16.28 4.63
CA VAL A 326 8.78 15.16 4.13
C VAL A 326 8.10 14.54 2.93
#